data_597d8561435ba8c6088e896d9569aa2f
#
_entry.id   597d8561435ba8c6088e896d9569aa2f
#
_cell.length_a   1.000
_cell.length_b   1.000
_cell.length_c   1.000
_cell.angle_alpha   90.00
_cell.angle_beta   90.00
_cell.angle_gamma   90.00
#
_symmetry.space_group_name_H-M   'P 1'
#
loop_
_entity.id
_entity.type
_entity.pdbx_description
1 polymer ?
#
loop_
_entity_poly.entity_id
_entity_poly.type
_entity_poly.pdbx_seq_one_letter_code
_entity_poly.pdbx_strand_id
1 'polypeptide(L)'
;MAEPCMQCPRKCGADREKSVGFCGAPGNFCVARASLHQWEEPSISGSRGSGTVFFVGCNLRCVFCQNRDISQSLQHGRILSAEQLKTLLFRLRDAGAHNVNLVTPTPYATQLIPVLREVKPTLGIPIVYNCGGYESLDTLRALDGLVDVYLPDLK
;
A
#
# COMPACT_ATOMS: atom_id res chain seq x y z
N MET A 1 23.00 11.18 4.94
CA MET A 1 22.99 9.93 4.12
C MET A 1 21.66 9.26 4.39
N ALA A 2 20.90 8.91 3.35
CA ALA A 2 19.66 8.20 3.55
C ALA A 2 19.92 6.82 4.18
N GLU A 3 19.07 6.40 5.09
CA GLU A 3 19.20 5.09 5.71
C GLU A 3 18.91 3.98 4.69
N PRO A 4 19.70 2.88 4.69
CA PRO A 4 19.46 1.75 3.79
C PRO A 4 18.10 1.12 4.07
N CYS A 5 17.36 0.77 3.03
CA CYS A 5 16.03 0.20 3.15
C CYS A 5 16.05 -1.20 3.78
N MET A 6 15.44 -1.32 4.96
CA MET A 6 15.35 -2.57 5.74
C MET A 6 13.90 -2.93 6.09
N GLN A 7 12.90 -2.29 5.49
CA GLN A 7 11.49 -2.36 5.93
C GLN A 7 10.77 -3.69 5.64
N CYS A 8 11.32 -4.55 4.80
CA CYS A 8 10.74 -5.87 4.53
C CYS A 8 11.80 -6.97 4.68
N PRO A 9 11.42 -8.27 4.71
CA PRO A 9 12.37 -9.37 4.90
C PRO A 9 13.47 -9.47 3.85
N ARG A 10 13.33 -8.79 2.70
CA ARG A 10 14.39 -8.70 1.69
C ARG A 10 15.62 -7.94 2.16
N LYS A 11 15.46 -6.95 3.03
CA LYS A 11 16.56 -6.15 3.60
C LYS A 11 17.59 -5.75 2.53
N CYS A 12 17.09 -5.26 1.37
CA CYS A 12 17.92 -5.03 0.19
C CYS A 12 18.90 -3.87 0.31
N GLY A 13 18.80 -3.05 1.37
CA GLY A 13 19.75 -1.96 1.64
C GLY A 13 19.74 -0.81 0.63
N ALA A 14 18.75 -0.74 -0.26
CA ALA A 14 18.70 0.29 -1.28
C ALA A 14 18.58 1.70 -0.68
N ASP A 15 19.34 2.65 -1.21
CA ASP A 15 19.13 4.08 -1.00
C ASP A 15 18.00 4.54 -1.94
N ARG A 16 16.77 4.57 -1.42
CA ARG A 16 15.57 4.85 -2.20
C ARG A 16 15.42 6.31 -2.65
N GLU A 17 16.29 7.20 -2.19
CA GLU A 17 16.38 8.56 -2.73
C GLU A 17 17.12 8.59 -4.07
N LYS A 18 18.08 7.66 -4.28
CA LYS A 18 18.93 7.60 -5.48
C LYS A 18 18.58 6.46 -6.43
N SER A 19 18.00 5.39 -5.93
CA SER A 19 17.72 4.19 -6.70
C SER A 19 16.47 3.46 -6.21
N VAL A 20 15.99 2.51 -6.97
CA VAL A 20 14.93 1.60 -6.53
C VAL A 20 15.55 0.33 -5.95
N GLY A 21 14.92 -0.25 -4.92
CA GLY A 21 15.30 -1.54 -4.38
C GLY A 21 14.78 -2.71 -5.22
N PHE A 22 14.92 -3.94 -4.69
CA PHE A 22 14.37 -5.15 -5.31
C PHE A 22 12.89 -5.01 -5.70
N CYS A 23 12.11 -4.34 -4.87
CA CYS A 23 10.68 -4.13 -5.10
C CYS A 23 10.35 -3.19 -6.26
N GLY A 24 11.32 -2.44 -6.79
CA GLY A 24 11.10 -1.43 -7.82
C GLY A 24 10.41 -0.14 -7.33
N ALA A 25 10.15 -0.03 -6.02
CA ALA A 25 9.46 1.14 -5.46
C ALA A 25 10.44 2.30 -5.21
N PRO A 26 10.07 3.55 -5.59
CA PRO A 26 10.86 4.75 -5.29
C PRO A 26 10.73 5.19 -3.84
N GLY A 27 11.44 6.26 -3.46
CA GLY A 27 11.40 6.83 -2.12
C GLY A 27 10.06 7.48 -1.74
N ASN A 28 9.30 7.98 -2.70
CA ASN A 28 7.96 8.54 -2.50
C ASN A 28 6.86 7.53 -2.84
N PHE A 29 5.64 7.77 -2.38
CA PHE A 29 4.50 6.93 -2.76
C PHE A 29 4.32 6.93 -4.28
N CYS A 30 4.26 5.76 -4.88
CA CYS A 30 3.95 5.60 -6.29
C CYS A 30 2.66 4.78 -6.41
N VAL A 31 1.60 5.43 -6.92
CA VAL A 31 0.27 4.84 -7.05
C VAL A 31 -0.08 4.71 -8.52
N ALA A 32 -0.39 3.51 -8.94
CA ALA A 32 -0.81 3.24 -10.32
C ALA A 32 -2.28 3.56 -10.54
N ARG A 33 -3.12 3.24 -9.56
CA ARG A 33 -4.57 3.40 -9.65
C ARG A 33 -5.17 3.59 -8.27
N ALA A 34 -6.21 4.42 -8.21
CA ALA A 34 -7.08 4.51 -7.04
C ALA A 34 -8.53 4.72 -7.48
N SER A 35 -9.43 3.85 -7.05
CA SER A 35 -10.85 3.87 -7.43
C SER A 35 -11.69 3.01 -6.50
N LEU A 36 -13.01 3.16 -6.57
CA LEU A 36 -13.93 2.16 -6.03
C LEU A 36 -13.79 0.86 -6.84
N HIS A 37 -13.57 -0.25 -6.14
CA HIS A 37 -13.36 -1.57 -6.71
C HIS A 37 -14.41 -2.54 -6.17
N GLN A 38 -15.15 -3.20 -7.07
CA GLN A 38 -16.27 -4.08 -6.73
C GLN A 38 -15.87 -5.56 -6.64
N TRP A 39 -14.63 -5.90 -6.99
CA TRP A 39 -14.17 -7.27 -7.21
C TRP A 39 -13.17 -7.75 -6.16
N GLU A 40 -13.14 -7.09 -5.00
CA GLU A 40 -12.47 -7.65 -3.82
C GLU A 40 -13.36 -8.73 -3.19
N GLU A 41 -12.88 -9.41 -2.16
CA GLU A 41 -13.68 -10.33 -1.36
C GLU A 41 -15.06 -9.71 -1.01
N PRO A 42 -16.18 -10.44 -1.10
CA PRO A 42 -17.51 -9.89 -0.84
C PRO A 42 -17.64 -9.15 0.49
N SER A 43 -16.94 -9.62 1.53
CA SER A 43 -16.89 -8.99 2.85
C SER A 43 -16.13 -7.66 2.86
N ILE A 44 -15.28 -7.40 1.85
CA ILE A 44 -14.49 -6.17 1.69
C ILE A 44 -15.20 -5.20 0.76
N SER A 45 -15.64 -5.67 -0.41
CA SER A 45 -16.31 -4.83 -1.43
C SER A 45 -17.69 -4.36 -0.97
N GLY A 46 -18.46 -5.23 -0.31
CA GLY A 46 -19.84 -4.95 0.04
C GLY A 46 -20.67 -4.51 -1.17
N SER A 47 -21.64 -3.63 -0.94
CA SER A 47 -22.54 -3.12 -2.00
C SER A 47 -22.03 -1.88 -2.74
N ARG A 48 -21.11 -1.13 -2.14
CA ARG A 48 -20.61 0.14 -2.70
C ARG A 48 -19.18 0.06 -3.23
N GLY A 49 -18.48 -1.02 -2.93
CA GLY A 49 -17.09 -1.22 -3.32
C GLY A 49 -16.08 -0.81 -2.26
N SER A 50 -14.87 -1.30 -2.45
CA SER A 50 -13.67 -0.97 -1.67
C SER A 50 -12.95 0.23 -2.30
N GLY A 51 -12.53 1.20 -1.51
CA GLY A 51 -11.68 2.31 -1.96
C GLY A 51 -10.24 1.85 -2.13
N THR A 52 -9.95 1.22 -3.26
CA THR A 52 -8.70 0.51 -3.49
C THR A 52 -7.62 1.43 -4.04
N VAL A 53 -6.44 1.39 -3.40
CA VAL A 53 -5.23 2.10 -3.81
C VAL A 53 -4.18 1.07 -4.21
N PHE A 54 -3.88 0.98 -5.50
CA PHE A 54 -2.85 0.08 -6.05
C PHE A 54 -1.50 0.78 -6.06
N PHE A 55 -0.59 0.32 -5.21
CA PHE A 55 0.79 0.82 -5.20
C PHE A 55 1.63 0.14 -6.27
N VAL A 56 2.60 0.88 -6.80
CA VAL A 56 3.62 0.36 -7.73
C VAL A 56 4.76 -0.26 -6.94
N GLY A 57 5.28 -1.36 -7.45
CA GLY A 57 6.37 -2.10 -6.80
C GLY A 57 5.86 -3.22 -5.88
N CYS A 58 6.64 -4.30 -5.78
CA CYS A 58 6.30 -5.44 -4.95
C CYS A 58 7.55 -6.18 -4.48
N ASN A 59 7.61 -6.50 -3.18
CA ASN A 59 8.73 -7.23 -2.59
C ASN A 59 8.77 -8.72 -2.93
N LEU A 60 7.70 -9.29 -3.54
CA LEU A 60 7.64 -10.70 -3.97
C LEU A 60 7.97 -10.89 -5.43
N ARG A 61 7.38 -10.10 -6.35
CA ARG A 61 7.57 -10.20 -7.82
C ARG A 61 7.21 -11.58 -8.37
N CYS A 62 6.06 -12.13 -7.95
CA CYS A 62 5.59 -13.45 -8.36
C CYS A 62 5.48 -13.58 -9.88
N VAL A 63 5.86 -14.73 -10.44
CA VAL A 63 5.83 -14.99 -11.90
C VAL A 63 4.40 -15.03 -12.45
N PHE A 64 3.43 -15.39 -11.63
CA PHE A 64 1.99 -15.48 -11.96
C PHE A 64 1.19 -14.23 -11.53
N CYS A 65 1.85 -13.10 -11.24
CA CYS A 65 1.20 -11.92 -10.71
C CYS A 65 0.17 -11.34 -11.70
N GLN A 66 -1.09 -11.24 -11.26
CA GLN A 66 -2.17 -10.62 -12.04
C GLN A 66 -1.95 -9.12 -12.25
N ASN A 67 -1.24 -8.46 -11.30
CA ASN A 67 -0.93 -7.03 -11.33
C ASN A 67 0.50 -6.76 -11.81
N ARG A 68 1.09 -7.62 -12.65
CA ARG A 68 2.49 -7.55 -13.06
C ARG A 68 2.85 -6.18 -13.64
N ASP A 69 1.98 -5.61 -14.47
CA ASP A 69 2.22 -4.34 -15.17
C ASP A 69 2.35 -3.16 -14.20
N ILE A 70 1.68 -3.23 -13.04
CA ILE A 70 1.77 -2.21 -11.99
C ILE A 70 2.82 -2.58 -10.94
N SER A 71 2.88 -3.83 -10.54
CA SER A 71 3.77 -4.27 -9.45
C SER A 71 5.24 -4.32 -9.83
N GLN A 72 5.57 -4.32 -11.12
CA GLN A 72 6.94 -4.47 -11.62
C GLN A 72 7.42 -3.34 -12.53
N SER A 73 6.59 -2.33 -12.78
CA SER A 73 6.92 -1.19 -13.65
C SER A 73 6.46 0.13 -13.05
N LEU A 74 7.32 1.14 -13.08
CA LEU A 74 7.00 2.51 -12.67
C LEU A 74 6.24 3.29 -13.75
N GLN A 75 6.14 2.78 -14.98
CA GLN A 75 5.58 3.50 -16.14
C GLN A 75 4.14 3.95 -15.95
N HIS A 76 3.36 3.21 -15.15
CA HIS A 76 1.95 3.51 -14.88
C HIS A 76 1.73 4.18 -13.53
N GLY A 77 2.80 4.51 -12.82
CA GLY A 77 2.74 5.07 -11.48
C GLY A 77 2.75 6.60 -11.46
N ARG A 78 1.96 7.16 -10.55
CA ARG A 78 1.98 8.58 -10.21
C ARG A 78 2.63 8.76 -8.85
N ILE A 79 3.63 9.63 -8.77
CA ILE A 79 4.28 9.96 -7.50
C ILE A 79 3.35 10.89 -6.70
N LEU A 80 3.11 10.53 -5.44
CA LEU A 80 2.31 11.29 -4.50
C LEU A 80 3.13 11.66 -3.26
N SER A 81 2.92 12.86 -2.77
CA SER A 81 3.35 13.26 -1.42
C SER A 81 2.44 12.61 -0.36
N ALA A 82 2.85 12.67 0.92
CA ALA A 82 2.02 12.22 2.03
C ALA A 82 0.66 12.95 2.07
N GLU A 83 0.65 14.28 1.85
CA GLU A 83 -0.58 15.08 1.83
C GLU A 83 -1.52 14.71 0.67
N GLN A 84 -0.94 14.44 -0.51
CA GLN A 84 -1.72 13.97 -1.65
C GLN A 84 -2.32 12.59 -1.40
N LEU A 85 -1.58 11.69 -0.75
CA LEU A 85 -2.11 10.38 -0.38
C LEU A 85 -3.24 10.52 0.66
N LYS A 86 -3.08 11.32 1.71
CA LYS A 86 -4.15 11.60 2.69
C LYS A 86 -5.42 12.11 1.98
N THR A 87 -5.28 13.11 1.13
CA THR A 87 -6.39 13.65 0.33
C THR A 87 -7.07 12.57 -0.51
N LEU A 88 -6.30 11.67 -1.11
CA LEU A 88 -6.82 10.55 -1.89
C LEU A 88 -7.65 9.59 -1.03
N LEU A 89 -7.18 9.24 0.17
CA LEU A 89 -7.90 8.35 1.09
C LEU A 89 -9.25 8.95 1.49
N PHE A 90 -9.29 10.24 1.83
CA PHE A 90 -10.54 10.92 2.14
C PHE A 90 -11.49 11.01 0.94
N ARG A 91 -10.98 11.24 -0.27
CA ARG A 91 -11.81 11.23 -1.50
C ARG A 91 -12.45 9.86 -1.75
N LEU A 92 -11.75 8.76 -1.51
CA LEU A 92 -12.32 7.41 -1.65
C LEU A 92 -13.43 7.18 -0.61
N ARG A 93 -13.24 7.61 0.65
CA ARG A 93 -14.31 7.61 1.66
C ARG A 93 -15.53 8.42 1.21
N ASP A 94 -15.30 9.65 0.76
CA ASP A 94 -16.38 10.58 0.37
C ASP A 94 -17.12 10.10 -0.90
N ALA A 95 -16.45 9.32 -1.74
CA ALA A 95 -17.07 8.60 -2.85
C ALA A 95 -17.94 7.40 -2.41
N GLY A 96 -18.02 7.11 -1.11
CA GLY A 96 -18.87 6.08 -0.54
C GLY A 96 -18.22 4.72 -0.34
N ALA A 97 -16.88 4.62 -0.40
CA ALA A 97 -16.17 3.38 -0.14
C ALA A 97 -16.52 2.79 1.25
N HIS A 98 -16.66 1.47 1.33
CA HIS A 98 -16.84 0.76 2.60
C HIS A 98 -15.56 0.76 3.45
N ASN A 99 -14.41 0.80 2.83
CA ASN A 99 -13.09 0.81 3.45
C ASN A 99 -12.07 1.45 2.50
N VAL A 100 -10.87 1.69 3.01
CA VAL A 100 -9.70 1.98 2.18
C VAL A 100 -8.84 0.72 2.14
N ASN A 101 -8.62 0.19 0.94
CA ASN A 101 -7.84 -1.02 0.70
C ASN A 101 -6.50 -0.67 0.04
N LEU A 102 -5.43 -0.86 0.79
CA LEU A 102 -4.05 -0.60 0.36
C LEU A 102 -3.48 -1.88 -0.26
N VAL A 103 -3.38 -1.92 -1.58
CA VAL A 103 -2.89 -3.09 -2.31
C VAL A 103 -1.39 -2.98 -2.58
N THR A 104 -0.64 -3.98 -2.14
CA THR A 104 0.82 -4.06 -2.19
C THR A 104 1.51 -2.88 -1.47
N PRO A 105 1.10 -2.54 -0.24
CA PRO A 105 1.62 -1.37 0.49
C PRO A 105 2.99 -1.61 1.10
N THR A 106 3.46 -2.86 1.19
CA THR A 106 4.71 -3.28 1.84
C THR A 106 5.93 -2.44 1.48
N PRO A 107 6.17 -2.09 0.18
CA PRO A 107 7.30 -1.24 -0.18
C PRO A 107 7.25 0.19 0.39
N TYR A 108 6.14 0.59 0.96
CA TYR A 108 5.89 1.94 1.49
C TYR A 108 5.52 1.94 2.98
N ALA A 109 5.59 0.80 3.65
CA ALA A 109 5.07 0.62 5.01
C ALA A 109 5.62 1.67 5.99
N THR A 110 6.93 1.93 5.99
CA THR A 110 7.55 2.92 6.88
C THR A 110 6.98 4.33 6.67
N GLN A 111 6.73 4.71 5.41
CA GLN A 111 6.18 6.02 5.06
C GLN A 111 4.66 6.08 5.27
N LEU A 112 3.96 4.93 5.16
CA LEU A 112 2.52 4.84 5.41
C LEU A 112 2.17 5.01 6.88
N ILE A 113 2.98 4.51 7.80
CA ILE A 113 2.71 4.56 9.24
C ILE A 113 2.37 5.97 9.71
N PRO A 114 3.17 7.02 9.47
CA PRO A 114 2.81 8.38 9.88
C PRO A 114 1.54 8.89 9.19
N VAL A 115 1.33 8.59 7.91
CA VAL A 115 0.12 8.97 7.18
C VAL A 115 -1.12 8.31 7.81
N LEU A 116 -1.06 7.01 8.09
CA LEU A 116 -2.17 6.29 8.70
C LEU A 116 -2.48 6.78 10.11
N ARG A 117 -1.47 7.12 10.91
CA ARG A 117 -1.67 7.72 12.24
C ARG A 117 -2.45 9.03 12.18
N GLU A 118 -2.20 9.85 11.18
CA GLU A 118 -2.91 11.12 11.03
C GLU A 118 -4.33 10.94 10.50
N VAL A 119 -4.56 10.05 9.54
CA VAL A 119 -5.89 9.90 8.93
C VAL A 119 -6.83 9.01 9.74
N LYS A 120 -6.30 8.00 10.44
CA LYS A 120 -7.10 6.99 11.16
C LYS A 120 -8.18 7.58 12.08
N PRO A 121 -7.90 8.60 12.91
CA PRO A 121 -8.90 9.15 13.84
C PRO A 121 -10.13 9.77 13.17
N THR A 122 -9.99 10.25 11.93
CA THR A 122 -11.02 11.01 11.22
C THR A 122 -11.50 10.35 9.92
N LEU A 123 -10.86 9.27 9.50
CA LEU A 123 -11.23 8.57 8.27
C LEU A 123 -12.63 7.95 8.37
N GLY A 124 -12.99 7.37 9.52
CA GLY A 124 -14.33 6.86 9.80
C GLY A 124 -14.72 5.57 9.05
N ILE A 125 -13.82 4.99 8.29
CA ILE A 125 -13.98 3.70 7.59
C ILE A 125 -12.76 2.82 7.83
N PRO A 126 -12.89 1.48 7.77
CA PRO A 126 -11.78 0.56 8.00
C PRO A 126 -10.63 0.73 7.00
N ILE A 127 -9.42 0.46 7.47
CA ILE A 127 -8.20 0.38 6.66
C ILE A 127 -7.82 -1.09 6.47
N VAL A 128 -7.75 -1.51 5.21
CA VAL A 128 -7.39 -2.86 4.78
C VAL A 128 -5.97 -2.84 4.24
N TYR A 129 -5.15 -3.77 4.69
CA TYR A 129 -3.77 -3.97 4.23
C TYR A 129 -3.70 -5.28 3.43
N ASN A 130 -3.71 -5.15 2.09
CA ASN A 130 -3.72 -6.26 1.15
C ASN A 130 -2.30 -6.52 0.64
N CYS A 131 -1.70 -7.60 1.07
CA CYS A 131 -0.28 -7.88 0.88
C CYS A 131 0.00 -9.32 0.47
N GLY A 132 1.23 -9.60 0.08
CA GLY A 132 1.68 -10.94 -0.30
C GLY A 132 2.04 -11.86 0.86
N GLY A 133 1.84 -11.44 2.11
CA GLY A 133 2.21 -12.24 3.29
C GLY A 133 3.71 -12.31 3.59
N TYR A 134 4.53 -11.47 2.92
CA TYR A 134 5.98 -11.43 3.13
C TYR A 134 6.38 -10.10 3.79
N GLU A 135 5.92 -9.94 5.04
CA GLU A 135 6.11 -8.74 5.86
C GLU A 135 7.15 -8.99 6.96
N SER A 136 7.85 -7.94 7.39
CA SER A 136 8.68 -8.03 8.60
C SER A 136 7.81 -7.90 9.86
N LEU A 137 8.17 -8.60 10.92
CA LEU A 137 7.47 -8.52 12.21
C LEU A 137 7.49 -7.09 12.77
N ASP A 138 8.57 -6.37 12.58
CA ASP A 138 8.68 -4.99 13.07
C ASP A 138 7.74 -4.06 12.31
N THR A 139 7.57 -4.27 11.01
CA THR A 139 6.57 -3.54 10.21
C THR A 139 5.15 -3.84 10.69
N LEU A 140 4.82 -5.12 10.93
CA LEU A 140 3.50 -5.50 11.43
C LEU A 140 3.21 -4.91 12.81
N ARG A 141 4.18 -4.94 13.73
CA ARG A 141 4.06 -4.29 15.05
C ARG A 141 3.84 -2.78 14.94
N ALA A 142 4.53 -2.12 14.01
CA ALA A 142 4.38 -0.68 13.81
C ALA A 142 3.04 -0.28 13.17
N LEU A 143 2.38 -1.22 12.48
CA LEU A 143 1.03 -1.06 11.90
C LEU A 143 -0.09 -1.42 12.88
N ASP A 144 0.24 -1.95 14.05
CA ASP A 144 -0.75 -2.31 15.06
C ASP A 144 -1.59 -1.09 15.47
N GLY A 145 -2.91 -1.28 15.55
CA GLY A 145 -3.87 -0.19 15.80
C GLY A 145 -4.11 0.77 14.64
N LEU A 146 -3.35 0.68 13.55
CA LEU A 146 -3.52 1.51 12.34
C LEU A 146 -4.32 0.80 11.25
N VAL A 147 -4.15 -0.51 11.14
CA VAL A 147 -4.82 -1.38 10.17
C VAL A 147 -5.92 -2.16 10.87
N ASP A 148 -7.10 -2.23 10.26
CA ASP A 148 -8.26 -2.95 10.81
C ASP A 148 -8.36 -4.37 10.26
N VAL A 149 -7.96 -4.57 9.00
CA VAL A 149 -8.07 -5.86 8.31
C VAL A 149 -6.79 -6.14 7.53
N TYR A 150 -6.23 -7.31 7.72
CA TYR A 150 -5.15 -7.82 6.87
C TYR A 150 -5.70 -8.85 5.89
N LEU A 151 -5.34 -8.70 4.61
CA LEU A 151 -5.59 -9.67 3.53
C LEU A 151 -4.24 -10.21 3.04
N PRO A 152 -3.64 -11.19 3.74
CA PRO A 152 -2.40 -11.78 3.31
C PRO A 152 -2.65 -12.88 2.28
N ASP A 153 -2.12 -12.71 1.09
CA ASP A 153 -2.05 -13.78 0.10
C ASP A 153 -0.81 -14.65 0.40
N LEU A 154 -0.99 -15.95 0.49
CA LEU A 154 0.13 -16.88 0.52
C LEU A 154 0.58 -17.17 -0.92
N LYS A 155 1.64 -16.50 -1.33
CA LYS A 155 2.22 -16.63 -2.68
C LYS A 155 3.37 -17.62 -2.70
#